data_e4ecdd187e65c47315eb9c5ceaa9002c
#
_entry.id   e4ecdd187e65c47315eb9c5ceaa9002c
#
_cell.length_a   1.000
_cell.length_b   1.000
_cell.length_c   1.000
_cell.angle_alpha   90.00
_cell.angle_beta   90.00
_cell.angle_gamma   90.00
#
_symmetry.space_group_name_H-M   'P 1'
#
loop_
_entity.id
_entity.type
_entity.pdbx_description
1 polymer ?
#
loop_
_entity_poly.entity_id
_entity_poly.type
_entity_poly.pdbx_seq_one_letter_code
_entity_poly.pdbx_strand_id
1 'polypeptide(L)'
;MLPGRCLFLFMIMVGVINAVSAHNSAITTMVGKFLQVDTQGNRIEGTFYLQRPGKIRFRYNPPSRQEIMSLGNGFYVIDRKEKTQYAYPQDKVPLRQFLEDKIDLLNAGLVAINQSANYLSLTLQDDTPAGTVKIDLVFDKTSQDLVQWVLTNPDGTNLTFSLYDVQKNVAIPAPTFYLNINDYNQVDPGNG
;
A
#
# COMPACT_ATOMS: atom_id res chain seq x y z
N MET A 1 36.86 -7.86 -1.69
CA MET A 1 36.98 -6.44 -1.31
C MET A 1 36.20 -5.61 -2.32
N LEU A 2 35.03 -5.06 -1.93
CA LEU A 2 34.30 -4.11 -2.78
C LEU A 2 35.12 -2.81 -2.86
N PRO A 3 35.33 -2.22 -4.04
CA PRO A 3 36.08 -0.97 -4.16
C PRO A 3 35.36 0.14 -3.36
N GLY A 4 36.12 0.98 -2.67
CA GLY A 4 35.59 1.98 -1.71
C GLY A 4 34.48 2.89 -2.25
N ARG A 5 34.39 3.10 -3.57
CA ARG A 5 33.29 3.85 -4.22
C ARG A 5 31.94 3.12 -4.15
N CYS A 6 31.91 1.78 -4.26
CA CYS A 6 30.68 1.00 -4.12
C CYS A 6 30.17 0.99 -2.66
N LEU A 7 31.07 0.90 -1.69
CA LEU A 7 30.72 0.93 -0.27
C LEU A 7 30.13 2.30 0.13
N PHE A 8 30.72 3.39 -0.35
CA PHE A 8 30.23 4.74 -0.09
C PHE A 8 28.85 4.99 -0.71
N LEU A 9 28.62 4.53 -1.95
CA LEU A 9 27.31 4.65 -2.61
C LEU A 9 26.25 3.83 -1.88
N PHE A 10 26.59 2.63 -1.43
CA PHE A 10 25.69 1.77 -0.65
C PHE A 10 25.31 2.44 0.68
N MET A 11 26.25 3.03 1.40
CA MET A 11 25.97 3.74 2.66
C MET A 11 25.03 4.95 2.46
N ILE A 12 25.20 5.70 1.37
CA ILE A 12 24.30 6.81 1.01
C ILE A 12 22.88 6.28 0.76
N MET A 13 22.74 5.19 0.02
CA MET A 13 21.43 4.61 -0.28
C MET A 13 20.70 4.11 0.96
N VAL A 14 21.40 3.45 1.87
CA VAL A 14 20.83 3.03 3.17
C VAL A 14 20.37 4.25 3.96
N GLY A 15 21.12 5.33 3.97
CA GLY A 15 20.74 6.59 4.60
C GLY A 15 19.46 7.20 4.01
N VAL A 16 19.33 7.21 2.69
CA VAL A 16 18.13 7.71 1.99
C VAL A 16 16.89 6.86 2.32
N ILE A 17 17.02 5.53 2.29
CA ILE A 17 15.91 4.62 2.60
C ILE A 17 15.47 4.78 4.05
N ASN A 18 16.41 4.91 4.99
CA ASN A 18 16.10 5.16 6.40
C ASN A 18 15.39 6.51 6.59
N ALA A 19 15.79 7.56 5.87
CA ALA A 19 15.13 8.86 5.91
C ALA A 19 13.69 8.77 5.41
N VAL A 20 13.45 8.11 4.28
CA VAL A 20 12.10 7.86 3.73
C VAL A 20 11.25 7.02 4.69
N SER A 21 11.83 5.97 5.30
CA SER A 21 11.16 5.14 6.30
C SER A 21 10.74 5.96 7.53
N ALA A 22 11.64 6.79 8.05
CA ALA A 22 11.39 7.65 9.22
C ALA A 22 10.33 8.71 8.91
N HIS A 23 10.44 9.38 7.74
CA HIS A 23 9.45 10.37 7.31
C HIS A 23 8.05 9.76 7.24
N ASN A 24 7.89 8.63 6.56
CA ASN A 24 6.58 7.99 6.41
C ASN A 24 6.07 7.37 7.72
N SER A 25 6.95 6.94 8.63
CA SER A 25 6.55 6.50 9.98
C SER A 25 5.99 7.64 10.84
N ALA A 26 6.47 8.87 10.65
CA ALA A 26 5.98 10.04 11.38
C ALA A 26 4.56 10.48 10.95
N ILE A 27 4.06 9.97 9.83
CA ILE A 27 2.71 10.23 9.34
C ILE A 27 1.76 9.22 9.96
N THR A 28 1.02 9.62 10.98
CA THR A 28 0.09 8.73 11.70
C THR A 28 -1.27 8.59 11.02
N THR A 29 -1.71 9.65 10.34
CA THR A 29 -2.96 9.64 9.58
C THR A 29 -2.79 10.28 8.21
N MET A 30 -3.53 9.77 7.22
CA MET A 30 -3.61 10.35 5.88
C MET A 30 -5.05 10.28 5.37
N VAL A 31 -5.46 11.34 4.68
CA VAL A 31 -6.71 11.38 3.89
C VAL A 31 -6.37 11.96 2.53
N GLY A 32 -6.81 11.31 1.47
CA GLY A 32 -6.54 11.77 0.12
C GLY A 32 -7.36 11.05 -0.92
N LYS A 33 -7.05 11.31 -2.17
CA LYS A 33 -7.64 10.64 -3.33
C LYS A 33 -6.67 9.65 -3.93
N PHE A 34 -7.19 8.64 -4.60
CA PHE A 34 -6.40 7.69 -5.37
C PHE A 34 -6.99 7.46 -6.75
N LEU A 35 -6.11 7.14 -7.68
CA LEU A 35 -6.42 6.57 -8.99
C LEU A 35 -5.84 5.16 -9.03
N GLN A 36 -6.69 4.16 -9.25
CA GLN A 36 -6.28 2.79 -9.54
C GLN A 36 -6.33 2.55 -11.04
N VAL A 37 -5.29 1.91 -11.56
CA VAL A 37 -5.22 1.46 -12.97
C VAL A 37 -4.82 -0.01 -12.98
N ASP A 38 -5.57 -0.84 -13.68
CA ASP A 38 -5.26 -2.26 -13.87
C ASP A 38 -4.42 -2.53 -15.13
N THR A 39 -4.05 -3.78 -15.36
CA THR A 39 -3.26 -4.22 -16.53
C THR A 39 -3.95 -3.93 -17.85
N GLN A 40 -5.28 -3.90 -17.90
CA GLN A 40 -6.07 -3.58 -19.08
C GLN A 40 -6.23 -2.08 -19.33
N GLY A 41 -5.75 -1.25 -18.39
CA GLY A 41 -5.87 0.21 -18.44
C GLY A 41 -7.20 0.75 -17.94
N ASN A 42 -8.05 -0.08 -17.30
CA ASN A 42 -9.25 0.40 -16.63
C ASN A 42 -8.86 1.29 -15.46
N ARG A 43 -9.60 2.39 -15.32
CA ARG A 43 -9.32 3.42 -14.31
C ARG A 43 -10.50 3.56 -13.36
N ILE A 44 -10.19 3.54 -12.07
CA ILE A 44 -11.16 3.76 -11.01
C ILE A 44 -10.54 4.70 -9.99
N GLU A 45 -11.30 5.71 -9.58
CA GLU A 45 -10.88 6.68 -8.58
C GLU A 45 -11.63 6.47 -7.27
N GLY A 46 -11.09 7.06 -6.21
CA GLY A 46 -11.74 7.04 -4.91
C GLY A 46 -11.04 7.90 -3.87
N THR A 47 -11.48 7.75 -2.64
CA THR A 47 -10.91 8.40 -1.46
C THR A 47 -10.29 7.34 -0.57
N PHE A 48 -9.10 7.61 -0.04
CA PHE A 48 -8.48 6.73 0.94
C PHE A 48 -8.33 7.43 2.29
N TYR A 49 -8.35 6.61 3.33
CA TYR A 49 -8.11 6.98 4.71
C TYR A 49 -7.11 6.00 5.30
N LEU A 50 -6.07 6.50 5.95
CA LEU A 50 -5.09 5.69 6.67
C LEU A 50 -4.96 6.21 8.09
N GLN A 51 -4.96 5.31 9.05
CA GLN A 51 -4.63 5.60 10.44
C GLN A 51 -3.77 4.45 10.98
N ARG A 52 -2.52 4.76 11.28
CA ARG A 52 -1.59 3.78 11.87
C ARG A 52 -1.86 3.60 13.36
N PRO A 53 -1.62 2.38 13.87
CA PRO A 53 -1.30 1.18 13.12
C PRO A 53 -2.51 0.51 12.46
N GLY A 54 -2.28 -0.17 11.34
CA GLY A 54 -3.12 -1.22 10.80
C GLY A 54 -4.44 -0.81 10.14
N LYS A 55 -4.86 0.45 10.20
CA LYS A 55 -6.17 0.86 9.66
C LYS A 55 -6.01 1.57 8.33
N ILE A 56 -6.69 1.06 7.32
CA ILE A 56 -6.80 1.71 6.01
C ILE A 56 -8.20 1.47 5.44
N ARG A 57 -8.70 2.43 4.67
CA ARG A 57 -9.94 2.31 3.90
C ARG A 57 -9.76 2.96 2.55
N PHE A 58 -10.02 2.20 1.48
CA PHE A 58 -10.20 2.69 0.12
C PHE A 58 -11.66 2.64 -0.24
N ARG A 59 -12.23 3.76 -0.59
CA ARG A 59 -13.62 3.94 -0.98
C ARG A 59 -13.65 4.33 -2.43
N TYR A 60 -14.12 3.43 -3.29
CA TYR A 60 -14.20 3.68 -4.73
C TYR A 60 -15.40 4.57 -5.06
N ASN A 61 -15.21 5.46 -6.03
CA ASN A 61 -16.27 6.33 -6.52
C ASN A 61 -17.31 5.53 -7.36
N PRO A 62 -18.60 5.99 -7.38
CA PRO A 62 -19.57 5.40 -8.28
C PRO A 62 -19.09 5.39 -9.74
N PRO A 63 -19.45 4.39 -10.55
CA PRO A 63 -20.46 3.35 -10.26
C PRO A 63 -19.96 2.18 -9.41
N SER A 64 -18.67 2.15 -9.06
CA SER A 64 -18.13 1.10 -8.19
C SER A 64 -18.78 1.12 -6.81
N ARG A 65 -19.05 -0.06 -6.28
CA ARG A 65 -19.56 -0.26 -4.92
C ARG A 65 -18.55 -1.00 -4.04
N GLN A 66 -17.32 -1.09 -4.53
CA GLN A 66 -16.24 -1.76 -3.81
C GLN A 66 -15.63 -0.85 -2.75
N GLU A 67 -15.14 -1.48 -1.70
CA GLU A 67 -14.30 -0.89 -0.67
C GLU A 67 -13.22 -1.88 -0.26
N ILE A 68 -12.05 -1.37 0.08
CA ILE A 68 -10.98 -2.14 0.70
C ILE A 68 -10.77 -1.56 2.09
N MET A 69 -10.76 -2.42 3.11
CA MET A 69 -10.57 -2.01 4.50
C MET A 69 -9.59 -2.93 5.22
N SER A 70 -8.70 -2.33 6.01
CA SER A 70 -8.00 -3.02 7.09
C SER A 70 -8.38 -2.39 8.42
N LEU A 71 -8.62 -3.22 9.43
CA LEU A 71 -9.09 -2.81 10.75
C LEU A 71 -8.07 -3.12 11.87
N GLY A 72 -6.83 -3.47 11.50
CA GLY A 72 -5.74 -3.81 12.42
C GLY A 72 -5.55 -5.31 12.65
N ASN A 73 -6.56 -6.13 12.39
CA ASN A 73 -6.51 -7.60 12.53
C ASN A 73 -6.94 -8.36 11.27
N GLY A 74 -7.71 -7.72 10.41
CA GLY A 74 -8.21 -8.29 9.17
C GLY A 74 -8.17 -7.27 8.04
N PHE A 75 -8.06 -7.80 6.83
CA PHE A 75 -8.11 -7.06 5.58
C PHE A 75 -9.32 -7.57 4.78
N TYR A 76 -10.17 -6.66 4.35
CA TYR A 76 -11.47 -6.96 3.76
C TYR A 76 -11.60 -6.28 2.40
N VAL A 77 -11.99 -7.05 1.39
CA VAL A 77 -12.47 -6.54 0.10
C VAL A 77 -13.98 -6.73 0.06
N ILE A 78 -14.72 -5.64 -0.03
CA ILE A 78 -16.17 -5.57 0.17
C ILE A 78 -16.82 -5.15 -1.13
N ASP A 79 -17.87 -5.85 -1.54
CA ASP A 79 -18.81 -5.36 -2.54
C ASP A 79 -20.13 -5.00 -1.85
N ARG A 80 -20.46 -3.71 -1.79
CA ARG A 80 -21.67 -3.20 -1.13
C ARG A 80 -22.93 -3.49 -1.92
N LYS A 81 -22.84 -3.70 -3.22
CA LYS A 81 -23.97 -4.01 -4.08
C LYS A 81 -24.41 -5.45 -3.89
N GLU A 82 -23.44 -6.36 -3.99
CA GLU A 82 -23.68 -7.81 -3.90
C GLU A 82 -23.72 -8.27 -2.42
N LYS A 83 -23.41 -7.37 -1.46
CA LYS A 83 -23.27 -7.68 -0.02
C LYS A 83 -22.35 -8.86 0.24
N THR A 84 -21.21 -8.86 -0.42
CA THR A 84 -20.17 -9.89 -0.29
C THR A 84 -18.88 -9.30 0.28
N GLN A 85 -18.09 -10.15 0.91
CA GLN A 85 -16.76 -9.82 1.40
C GLN A 85 -15.79 -10.97 1.18
N TYR A 86 -14.53 -10.60 0.89
CA TYR A 86 -13.36 -11.46 1.01
C TYR A 86 -12.57 -10.99 2.22
N ALA A 87 -12.28 -11.91 3.14
CA ALA A 87 -11.52 -11.60 4.35
C ALA A 87 -10.14 -12.30 4.30
N TYR A 88 -9.10 -11.53 4.57
CA TYR A 88 -7.72 -12.00 4.65
C TYR A 88 -7.11 -11.60 5.98
N PRO A 89 -6.23 -12.43 6.59
CA PRO A 89 -5.37 -11.98 7.68
C PRO A 89 -4.51 -10.79 7.24
N GLN A 90 -4.39 -9.76 8.06
CA GLN A 90 -3.64 -8.57 7.69
C GLN A 90 -2.15 -8.86 7.47
N ASP A 91 -1.57 -9.83 8.18
CA ASP A 91 -0.19 -10.27 8.03
C ASP A 91 0.10 -10.94 6.68
N LYS A 92 -0.93 -11.28 5.91
CA LYS A 92 -0.83 -11.85 4.55
C LYS A 92 -0.98 -10.83 3.45
N VAL A 93 -1.21 -9.56 3.80
CA VAL A 93 -1.36 -8.49 2.83
C VAL A 93 0.01 -7.91 2.46
N PRO A 94 0.36 -7.82 1.16
CA PRO A 94 1.68 -7.38 0.72
C PRO A 94 2.11 -5.99 1.23
N LEU A 95 1.16 -5.05 1.37
CA LEU A 95 1.43 -3.68 1.88
C LEU A 95 1.42 -3.56 3.41
N ARG A 96 1.35 -4.67 4.17
CA ARG A 96 1.24 -4.64 5.64
C ARG A 96 2.32 -3.81 6.31
N GLN A 97 3.56 -3.84 5.78
CA GLN A 97 4.69 -3.08 6.30
C GLN A 97 4.42 -1.57 6.32
N PHE A 98 3.64 -1.08 5.35
CA PHE A 98 3.30 0.33 5.26
C PHE A 98 2.16 0.74 6.21
N LEU A 99 1.48 -0.23 6.83
CA LEU A 99 0.44 -0.03 7.83
C LEU A 99 0.97 -0.06 9.27
N GLU A 100 2.23 -0.44 9.48
CA GLU A 100 2.86 -0.49 10.80
C GLU A 100 3.13 0.91 11.36
N ASP A 101 3.24 1.02 12.69
CA ASP A 101 3.66 2.26 13.36
C ASP A 101 5.06 2.69 12.93
N LYS A 102 5.95 1.72 12.79
CA LYS A 102 7.32 1.92 12.35
C LYS A 102 7.57 1.19 11.05
N ILE A 103 7.77 1.96 10.00
CA ILE A 103 8.09 1.45 8.67
C ILE A 103 9.59 1.16 8.58
N ASP A 104 9.95 -0.06 8.20
CA ASP A 104 11.32 -0.48 7.96
C ASP A 104 11.47 -1.06 6.55
N LEU A 105 11.68 -0.19 5.57
CA LEU A 105 11.74 -0.56 4.16
C LEU A 105 12.99 -1.39 3.82
N LEU A 106 14.07 -1.29 4.61
CA LEU A 106 15.28 -2.10 4.39
C LEU A 106 15.04 -3.58 4.69
N ASN A 107 14.20 -3.87 5.70
CA ASN A 107 13.89 -5.23 6.15
C ASN A 107 12.53 -5.75 5.63
N ALA A 108 11.87 -5.00 4.74
CA ALA A 108 10.55 -5.32 4.21
C ALA A 108 10.58 -6.23 2.96
N GLY A 109 11.64 -6.99 2.73
CA GLY A 109 11.79 -7.79 1.51
C GLY A 109 12.29 -6.97 0.31
N LEU A 110 13.14 -5.97 0.54
CA LEU A 110 13.69 -5.09 -0.49
C LEU A 110 14.59 -5.88 -1.45
N VAL A 111 14.24 -5.91 -2.74
CA VAL A 111 14.98 -6.63 -3.79
C VAL A 111 15.58 -5.70 -4.85
N ALA A 112 15.04 -4.49 -5.04
CA ALA A 112 15.58 -3.52 -5.99
C ALA A 112 15.36 -2.07 -5.55
N ILE A 113 16.25 -1.20 -5.98
CA ILE A 113 16.22 0.24 -5.75
C ILE A 113 16.47 0.92 -7.09
N ASN A 114 15.57 1.81 -7.49
CA ASN A 114 15.70 2.62 -8.70
C ASN A 114 15.54 4.11 -8.36
N GLN A 115 16.29 4.95 -9.05
CA GLN A 115 16.18 6.40 -8.90
C GLN A 115 16.05 7.08 -10.26
N SER A 116 15.14 8.04 -10.29
CA SER A 116 15.06 9.04 -11.37
C SER A 116 15.43 10.43 -10.82
N ALA A 117 15.29 11.47 -11.64
CA ALA A 117 15.49 12.84 -11.19
C ALA A 117 14.60 13.20 -9.99
N ASN A 118 13.33 12.81 -10.02
CA ASN A 118 12.30 13.24 -9.06
C ASN A 118 11.85 12.13 -8.11
N TYR A 119 12.07 10.86 -8.42
CA TYR A 119 11.51 9.74 -7.69
C TYR A 119 12.55 8.74 -7.23
N LEU A 120 12.28 8.15 -6.07
CA LEU A 120 12.92 6.95 -5.56
C LEU A 120 11.91 5.81 -5.62
N SER A 121 12.26 4.71 -6.29
CA SER A 121 11.43 3.51 -6.32
C SER A 121 12.10 2.36 -5.58
N LEU A 122 11.36 1.71 -4.69
CA LEU A 122 11.80 0.55 -3.93
C LEU A 122 10.91 -0.63 -4.30
N THR A 123 11.50 -1.71 -4.81
CA THR A 123 10.79 -2.95 -5.09
C THR A 123 10.91 -3.88 -3.90
N LEU A 124 9.78 -4.19 -3.28
CA LEU A 124 9.65 -5.20 -2.23
C LEU A 124 9.10 -6.49 -2.86
N GLN A 125 9.50 -7.62 -2.31
CA GLN A 125 9.01 -8.93 -2.71
C GLN A 125 8.47 -9.68 -1.49
N ASP A 126 7.36 -10.36 -1.68
CA ASP A 126 6.74 -11.20 -0.67
C ASP A 126 6.24 -12.51 -1.30
N ASP A 127 6.46 -13.62 -0.62
CA ASP A 127 6.00 -14.92 -1.07
C ASP A 127 4.66 -15.24 -0.44
N THR A 128 3.67 -15.51 -1.27
CA THR A 128 2.32 -15.90 -0.88
C THR A 128 2.03 -17.34 -1.29
N PRO A 129 1.00 -17.99 -0.76
CA PRO A 129 0.58 -19.31 -1.24
C PRO A 129 0.25 -19.37 -2.73
N ALA A 130 -0.15 -18.23 -3.32
CA ALA A 130 -0.44 -18.10 -4.75
C ALA A 130 0.80 -17.82 -5.61
N GLY A 131 1.97 -17.62 -5.00
CA GLY A 131 3.24 -17.29 -5.66
C GLY A 131 3.83 -15.98 -5.17
N THR A 132 4.91 -15.56 -5.82
CA THR A 132 5.64 -14.35 -5.46
C THR A 132 4.92 -13.10 -5.95
N VAL A 133 4.67 -12.17 -5.03
CA VAL A 133 4.11 -10.83 -5.28
C VAL A 133 5.22 -9.80 -5.19
N LYS A 134 5.22 -8.81 -6.09
CA LYS A 134 6.14 -7.65 -6.01
C LYS A 134 5.34 -6.38 -5.81
N ILE A 135 5.93 -5.46 -5.05
CA ILE A 135 5.37 -4.13 -4.81
C ILE A 135 6.46 -3.11 -5.09
N ASP A 136 6.22 -2.25 -6.08
CA ASP A 136 7.05 -1.09 -6.33
C ASP A 136 6.47 0.11 -5.60
N LEU A 137 7.18 0.62 -4.60
CA LEU A 137 6.83 1.83 -3.86
C LEU A 137 7.56 3.01 -4.48
N VAL A 138 6.84 4.04 -4.89
CA VAL A 138 7.40 5.25 -5.52
C VAL A 138 7.24 6.42 -4.56
N PHE A 139 8.37 7.01 -4.19
CA PHE A 139 8.46 8.16 -3.31
C PHE A 139 8.93 9.39 -4.08
N ASP A 140 8.30 10.53 -3.85
CA ASP A 140 8.82 11.82 -4.29
C ASP A 140 10.09 12.17 -3.50
N LYS A 141 11.18 12.52 -4.19
CA LYS A 141 12.48 12.77 -3.56
C LYS A 141 12.53 14.07 -2.76
N THR A 142 11.66 15.02 -3.08
CA THR A 142 11.61 16.32 -2.40
C THR A 142 10.82 16.24 -1.11
N SER A 143 9.60 15.67 -1.17
CA SER A 143 8.73 15.54 -0.01
C SER A 143 8.95 14.27 0.79
N GLN A 144 9.61 13.24 0.21
CA GLN A 144 9.78 11.89 0.74
C GLN A 144 8.47 11.11 0.94
N ASP A 145 7.36 11.64 0.42
CA ASP A 145 6.05 11.01 0.50
C ASP A 145 5.92 9.85 -0.47
N LEU A 146 5.19 8.82 -0.06
CA LEU A 146 4.70 7.80 -0.98
C LEU A 146 3.66 8.44 -1.90
N VAL A 147 3.90 8.39 -3.21
CA VAL A 147 3.00 8.96 -4.22
C VAL A 147 2.34 7.91 -5.11
N GLN A 148 2.92 6.72 -5.17
CA GLN A 148 2.40 5.62 -5.99
C GLN A 148 2.90 4.28 -5.48
N TRP A 149 2.13 3.22 -5.68
CA TRP A 149 2.64 1.85 -5.66
C TRP A 149 2.05 1.03 -6.79
N VAL A 150 2.81 0.01 -7.21
CA VAL A 150 2.39 -0.97 -8.20
C VAL A 150 2.45 -2.34 -7.56
N LEU A 151 1.33 -3.03 -7.49
CA LEU A 151 1.25 -4.43 -7.09
C LEU A 151 1.35 -5.30 -8.34
N THR A 152 2.33 -6.20 -8.40
CA THR A 152 2.48 -7.18 -9.47
C THR A 152 2.20 -8.57 -8.91
N ASN A 153 1.15 -9.21 -9.42
CA ASN A 153 0.74 -10.55 -9.04
C ASN A 153 1.62 -11.62 -9.71
N PRO A 154 1.60 -12.89 -9.22
CA PRO A 154 2.39 -13.99 -9.81
C PRO A 154 2.05 -14.28 -11.27
N ASP A 155 0.82 -14.00 -11.73
CA ASP A 155 0.38 -14.14 -13.09
C ASP A 155 0.82 -12.97 -14.02
N GLY A 156 1.55 -11.99 -13.48
CA GLY A 156 2.02 -10.81 -14.20
C GLY A 156 1.00 -9.67 -14.31
N THR A 157 -0.20 -9.81 -13.77
CA THR A 157 -1.17 -8.71 -13.71
C THR A 157 -0.72 -7.64 -12.73
N ASN A 158 -1.02 -6.37 -13.05
CA ASN A 158 -0.61 -5.22 -12.27
C ASN A 158 -1.81 -4.40 -11.81
N LEU A 159 -1.69 -3.88 -10.58
CA LEU A 159 -2.57 -2.83 -10.04
C LEU A 159 -1.71 -1.64 -9.63
N THR A 160 -1.89 -0.52 -10.29
CA THR A 160 -1.21 0.74 -9.96
C THR A 160 -2.15 1.63 -9.17
N PHE A 161 -1.67 2.13 -8.03
CA PHE A 161 -2.36 3.11 -7.20
C PHE A 161 -1.54 4.39 -7.15
N SER A 162 -2.08 5.49 -7.63
CA SER A 162 -1.47 6.81 -7.52
C SER A 162 -2.25 7.65 -6.51
N LEU A 163 -1.53 8.31 -5.60
CA LEU A 163 -2.11 9.13 -4.53
C LEU A 163 -2.01 10.62 -4.89
N TYR A 164 -3.06 11.38 -4.62
CA TYR A 164 -3.09 12.82 -4.83
C TYR A 164 -4.02 13.52 -3.85
N ASP A 165 -3.90 14.84 -3.75
CA ASP A 165 -4.65 15.68 -2.77
C ASP A 165 -4.53 15.15 -1.33
N VAL A 166 -3.32 14.72 -0.94
CA VAL A 166 -3.08 14.04 0.35
C VAL A 166 -2.91 15.06 1.47
N GLN A 167 -3.71 14.90 2.52
CA GLN A 167 -3.57 15.60 3.80
C GLN A 167 -3.00 14.63 4.82
N LYS A 168 -1.97 15.07 5.56
CA LYS A 168 -1.24 14.26 6.53
C LYS A 168 -1.48 14.75 7.95
N ASN A 169 -1.47 13.82 8.91
CA ASN A 169 -1.64 14.09 10.34
C ASN A 169 -2.91 14.88 10.67
N VAL A 170 -4.00 14.57 9.95
CA VAL A 170 -5.33 15.15 10.14
C VAL A 170 -6.23 14.23 10.95
N ALA A 171 -7.22 14.80 11.65
CA ALA A 171 -8.19 14.02 12.39
C ALA A 171 -9.10 13.24 11.43
N ILE A 172 -9.27 11.94 11.68
CA ILE A 172 -10.19 11.06 10.96
C ILE A 172 -11.31 10.66 11.91
N PRO A 173 -12.59 10.88 11.56
CA PRO A 173 -13.71 10.46 12.40
C PRO A 173 -13.70 8.97 12.67
N ALA A 174 -13.90 8.55 13.92
CA ALA A 174 -13.89 7.14 14.33
C ALA A 174 -14.81 6.22 13.49
N PRO A 175 -16.01 6.64 13.06
CA PRO A 175 -16.87 5.81 12.19
C PRO A 175 -16.29 5.50 10.82
N THR A 176 -15.24 6.23 10.38
CA THR A 176 -14.56 5.97 9.09
C THR A 176 -14.06 4.53 8.98
N PHE A 177 -13.61 3.93 10.09
CA PHE A 177 -13.09 2.57 10.14
C PHE A 177 -14.08 1.57 10.76
N TYR A 178 -15.36 1.92 10.81
CA TYR A 178 -16.40 0.99 11.26
C TYR A 178 -16.92 0.15 10.10
N LEU A 179 -16.96 -1.16 10.31
CA LEU A 179 -17.57 -2.14 9.42
C LEU A 179 -18.32 -3.17 10.27
N ASN A 180 -19.62 -3.31 10.04
CA ASN A 180 -20.33 -4.48 10.54
C ASN A 180 -20.17 -5.62 9.53
N ILE A 181 -19.25 -6.52 9.82
CA ILE A 181 -18.88 -7.63 8.94
C ILE A 181 -20.05 -8.59 8.70
N ASN A 182 -21.00 -8.68 9.66
CA ASN A 182 -22.17 -9.56 9.55
C ASN A 182 -23.19 -9.09 8.51
N ASP A 183 -23.05 -7.87 8.00
CA ASP A 183 -23.91 -7.35 6.93
C ASP A 183 -23.50 -7.89 5.54
N TYR A 184 -22.39 -8.65 5.46
CA TYR A 184 -21.78 -9.14 4.23
C TYR A 184 -21.56 -10.65 4.28
N ASN A 185 -21.97 -11.34 3.21
CA ASN A 185 -21.70 -12.76 3.05
C ASN A 185 -20.21 -12.98 2.73
N GLN A 186 -19.56 -13.83 3.51
CA GLN A 186 -18.18 -14.21 3.23
C GLN A 186 -18.12 -15.07 1.97
N VAL A 187 -17.23 -14.71 1.06
CA VAL A 187 -16.91 -15.47 -0.15
C VAL A 187 -15.51 -16.06 0.02
N ASP A 188 -15.34 -17.33 -0.31
CA ASP A 188 -14.03 -17.98 -0.28
C ASP A 188 -13.20 -17.52 -1.48
N PRO A 189 -12.00 -16.95 -1.27
CA PRO A 189 -11.16 -16.50 -2.38
C PRO A 189 -10.65 -17.63 -3.31
N GLY A 190 -10.85 -18.90 -2.94
CA GLY A 190 -10.45 -20.06 -3.74
C GLY A 190 -11.48 -20.54 -4.78
N ASN A 191 -12.68 -19.94 -4.86
CA ASN A 191 -13.78 -20.39 -5.72
C ASN A 191 -14.18 -19.37 -6.81
N GLY A 192 -13.29 -18.49 -7.24
CA GLY A 192 -13.52 -17.52 -8.32
C GLY A 192 -12.60 -17.70 -9.51
#